data_cad14107d67067554a1ada406ae9fc43
#
_entry.id   cad14107d67067554a1ada406ae9fc43
#
_cell.length_a   1.000
_cell.length_b   1.000
_cell.length_c   1.000
_cell.angle_alpha   90.00
_cell.angle_beta   90.00
_cell.angle_gamma   90.00
#
_symmetry.space_group_name_H-M   'P 1'
#
loop_
_entity.id
_entity.type
_entity.pdbx_description
1 polymer ?
#
loop_
_entity_poly.entity_id
_entity_poly.type
_entity_poly.pdbx_seq_one_letter_code
_entity_poly.pdbx_strand_id
1 'polypeptide(L)'
;MSEETMTGKILGMREPYRTPCRLMLLEGRTAAEAAALCGRPQKTVEAQIYRAKKMLAEQIRQERRSEDGIVFVKMAASTDAASGP
;
A
#
# COMPACT_ATOMS: atom_id res chain seq x y z
N MET A 1 6.92 -7.97 8.76
CA MET A 1 5.97 -6.92 9.19
C MET A 1 4.78 -7.56 9.85
N SER A 2 4.35 -7.01 10.96
CA SER A 2 3.26 -7.60 11.70
C SER A 2 1.91 -7.17 11.13
N GLU A 3 0.88 -7.90 11.51
CA GLU A 3 -0.47 -7.55 11.11
C GLU A 3 -0.87 -6.18 11.61
N GLU A 4 -0.43 -5.85 12.81
CA GLU A 4 -0.74 -4.56 13.38
C GLU A 4 -0.19 -3.44 12.54
N THR A 5 1.02 -3.61 12.04
CA THR A 5 1.62 -2.59 11.19
C THR A 5 0.83 -2.43 9.89
N MET A 6 0.42 -3.54 9.29
CA MET A 6 -0.37 -3.48 8.08
C MET A 6 -1.71 -2.83 8.34
N THR A 7 -2.34 -3.20 9.44
CA THR A 7 -3.61 -2.59 9.83
C THR A 7 -3.46 -1.08 9.99
N GLY A 8 -2.41 -0.66 10.67
CA GLY A 8 -2.16 0.76 10.86
C GLY A 8 -1.97 1.50 9.54
N LYS A 9 -1.24 0.88 8.62
CA LYS A 9 -1.04 1.50 7.31
C LYS A 9 -2.34 1.66 6.55
N ILE A 10 -3.19 0.64 6.59
CA ILE A 10 -4.48 0.71 5.90
C ILE A 10 -5.37 1.78 6.52
N LEU A 11 -5.45 1.79 7.84
CA LEU A 11 -6.30 2.76 8.51
C LEU A 11 -5.79 4.19 8.36
N GLY A 12 -4.52 4.35 8.08
CA GLY A 12 -3.94 5.65 7.84
C GLY A 12 -4.01 6.13 6.40
N MET A 13 -4.55 5.31 5.50
CA MET A 13 -4.64 5.71 4.10
C MET A 13 -5.71 6.76 3.89
N ARG A 14 -5.57 7.48 2.79
CA ARG A 14 -6.58 8.45 2.38
C ARG A 14 -7.71 7.77 1.65
N GLU A 15 -8.89 8.35 1.75
CA GLU A 15 -9.94 7.96 0.83
C GLU A 15 -9.57 8.45 -0.56
N PRO A 16 -10.00 7.78 -1.59
CA PRO A 16 -10.99 6.68 -1.59
C PRO A 16 -10.41 5.29 -1.32
N TYR A 17 -9.18 5.20 -0.93
CA TYR A 17 -8.49 3.91 -0.82
C TYR A 17 -8.71 3.23 0.52
N ARG A 18 -8.86 4.00 1.57
CA ARG A 18 -8.94 3.43 2.91
C ARG A 18 -10.11 2.47 3.07
N THR A 19 -11.31 2.90 2.70
CA THR A 19 -12.50 2.08 2.92
C THR A 19 -12.47 0.77 2.15
N PRO A 20 -12.16 0.77 0.84
CA PRO A 20 -12.03 -0.51 0.14
C PRO A 20 -10.95 -1.41 0.73
N CYS A 21 -9.81 -0.84 1.11
CA CYS A 21 -8.75 -1.64 1.70
C CYS A 21 -9.19 -2.25 3.01
N ARG A 22 -9.83 -1.46 3.86
CA ARG A 22 -10.30 -1.96 5.13
C ARG A 22 -11.28 -3.11 4.91
N LEU A 23 -12.23 -2.93 4.02
CA LEU A 23 -13.25 -3.95 3.79
C LEU A 23 -12.66 -5.22 3.20
N MET A 24 -11.78 -5.10 2.24
CA MET A 24 -11.26 -6.27 1.55
C MET A 24 -10.08 -6.91 2.25
N LEU A 25 -9.15 -6.11 2.75
CA LEU A 25 -7.92 -6.64 3.32
C LEU A 25 -8.02 -6.96 4.80
N LEU A 26 -8.80 -6.18 5.54
CA LEU A 26 -8.95 -6.42 6.97
C LEU A 26 -10.18 -7.23 7.32
N GLU A 27 -11.28 -7.02 6.61
CA GLU A 27 -12.51 -7.73 6.90
C GLU A 27 -12.76 -8.91 6.00
N GLY A 28 -11.96 -9.08 4.96
CA GLY A 28 -12.09 -10.24 4.10
C GLY A 28 -13.27 -10.21 3.15
N ARG A 29 -13.80 -9.04 2.85
CA ARG A 29 -14.93 -8.94 1.97
C ARG A 29 -14.51 -9.05 0.51
N THR A 30 -15.44 -9.51 -0.32
CA THR A 30 -15.18 -9.57 -1.75
C THR A 30 -15.29 -8.16 -2.35
N ALA A 31 -14.79 -8.02 -3.58
CA ALA A 31 -14.90 -6.75 -4.27
C ALA A 31 -16.36 -6.34 -4.46
N ALA A 32 -17.22 -7.29 -4.75
CA ALA A 32 -18.64 -7.01 -4.90
C ALA A 32 -19.25 -6.50 -3.59
N GLU A 33 -18.91 -7.15 -2.49
CA GLU A 33 -19.39 -6.72 -1.19
C GLU A 33 -18.87 -5.36 -0.81
N ALA A 34 -17.59 -5.14 -1.05
CA ALA A 34 -17.01 -3.84 -0.76
C ALA A 34 -17.65 -2.74 -1.60
N ALA A 35 -17.92 -3.04 -2.86
CA ALA A 35 -18.56 -2.07 -3.73
C ALA A 35 -19.94 -1.69 -3.22
N ALA A 36 -20.71 -2.69 -2.78
CA ALA A 36 -22.03 -2.43 -2.25
C ALA A 36 -21.96 -1.59 -0.98
N LEU A 37 -21.01 -1.90 -0.11
CA LEU A 37 -20.87 -1.17 1.13
C LEU A 37 -20.36 0.25 0.94
N CYS A 38 -19.51 0.44 -0.07
CA CYS A 38 -18.99 1.77 -0.37
C CYS A 38 -19.95 2.60 -1.22
N GLY A 39 -20.94 1.95 -1.83
CA GLY A 39 -21.79 2.66 -2.76
C GLY A 39 -21.07 3.04 -4.04
N ARG A 40 -20.13 2.21 -4.49
CA ARG A 40 -19.34 2.46 -5.69
C ARG A 40 -19.44 1.27 -6.63
N PRO A 41 -19.22 1.50 -7.94
CA PRO A 41 -19.18 0.37 -8.87
C PRO A 41 -18.04 -0.59 -8.53
N GLN A 42 -18.27 -1.87 -8.78
CA GLN A 42 -17.26 -2.87 -8.46
C GLN A 42 -15.94 -2.61 -9.19
N LYS A 43 -16.01 -2.20 -10.45
CA LYS A 43 -14.78 -1.91 -11.21
C LYS A 43 -13.98 -0.78 -10.55
N THR A 44 -14.69 0.20 -10.04
CA THR A 44 -14.03 1.30 -9.35
C THR A 44 -13.32 0.81 -8.09
N VAL A 45 -13.99 -0.03 -7.32
CA VAL A 45 -13.39 -0.58 -6.11
C VAL A 45 -12.18 -1.43 -6.45
N GLU A 46 -12.27 -2.24 -7.50
CA GLU A 46 -11.15 -3.07 -7.92
C GLU A 46 -9.95 -2.21 -8.32
N ALA A 47 -10.19 -1.13 -9.04
CA ALA A 47 -9.11 -0.24 -9.41
C ALA A 47 -8.51 0.46 -8.19
N GLN A 48 -9.36 0.85 -7.26
CA GLN A 48 -8.89 1.49 -6.04
C GLN A 48 -8.06 0.53 -5.20
N ILE A 49 -8.49 -0.72 -5.08
CA ILE A 49 -7.72 -1.72 -4.35
C ILE A 49 -6.38 -1.97 -5.04
N TYR A 50 -6.37 -2.05 -6.34
CA TYR A 50 -5.14 -2.28 -7.09
C TYR A 50 -4.13 -1.17 -6.80
N ARG A 51 -4.58 0.07 -6.89
CA ARG A 51 -3.70 1.20 -6.59
C ARG A 51 -3.26 1.23 -5.15
N ALA A 52 -4.19 0.93 -4.25
CA ALA A 52 -3.89 0.91 -2.83
C ALA A 52 -2.83 -0.13 -2.50
N LYS A 53 -2.94 -1.31 -3.11
CA LYS A 53 -1.94 -2.36 -2.88
C LYS A 53 -0.57 -1.91 -3.38
N LYS A 54 -0.53 -1.23 -4.50
CA LYS A 54 0.74 -0.70 -5.00
C LYS A 54 1.32 0.33 -4.03
N MET A 55 0.48 1.19 -3.50
CA MET A 55 0.95 2.19 -2.55
C MET A 55 1.47 1.55 -1.26
N LEU A 56 0.76 0.54 -0.77
CA LEU A 56 1.21 -0.18 0.41
C LEU A 56 2.53 -0.89 0.17
N ALA A 57 2.66 -1.54 -0.96
CA ALA A 57 3.90 -2.22 -1.29
C ALA A 57 5.06 -1.24 -1.38
N GLU A 58 4.81 -0.07 -1.92
CA GLU A 58 5.84 0.94 -2.02
C GLU A 58 6.26 1.45 -0.64
N GLN A 59 5.29 1.67 0.25
CA GLN A 59 5.60 2.09 1.60
C GLN A 59 6.44 1.05 2.33
N ILE A 60 6.06 -0.20 2.19
CA ILE A 60 6.81 -1.28 2.83
C ILE A 60 8.22 -1.34 2.29
N ARG A 61 8.36 -1.18 0.99
CA ARG A 61 9.66 -1.22 0.37
C ARG A 61 10.54 -0.08 0.86
N GLN A 62 9.96 1.11 0.97
CA GLN A 62 10.70 2.26 1.47
C GLN A 62 11.12 2.07 2.91
N GLU A 63 10.25 1.52 3.73
CA GLU A 63 10.59 1.28 5.13
C GLU A 63 11.70 0.27 5.26
N ARG A 64 11.65 -0.78 4.46
CA ARG A 64 12.73 -1.76 4.48
C ARG A 64 14.05 -1.17 4.03
N ARG A 65 13.98 -0.34 3.02
CA ARG A 65 15.17 0.31 2.53
C ARG A 65 15.78 1.19 3.60
N SER A 66 14.94 1.86 4.35
CA SER A 66 15.37 2.68 5.45
C SER A 66 16.05 1.88 6.54
N GLU A 67 15.48 0.74 6.86
CA GLU A 67 16.01 -0.13 7.88
C GLU A 67 17.34 -0.74 7.49
N ASP A 68 17.40 -1.27 6.29
CA ASP A 68 18.61 -1.90 5.84
C ASP A 68 19.66 -0.93 5.56
N GLY A 69 19.27 0.26 5.60
CA GLY A 69 19.98 0.94 4.91
C GLY A 69 20.85 1.98 5.36
N ILE A 70 20.88 2.09 6.54
CA ILE A 70 21.87 3.00 6.99
C ILE A 70 23.21 2.60 6.42
N VAL A 71 23.41 1.31 6.28
CA VAL A 71 24.65 0.83 5.70
C VAL A 71 24.63 0.93 4.20
N PHE A 72 23.51 0.59 3.64
CA PHE A 72 23.41 0.44 2.20
C PHE A 72 23.16 1.74 1.45
N VAL A 73 22.63 2.69 2.15
CA VAL A 73 22.19 3.91 1.54
C VAL A 73 23.27 4.61 0.76
N LYS A 74 24.44 4.66 1.30
CA LYS A 74 25.51 5.39 0.62
C LYS A 74 25.89 4.76 -0.69
N MET A 75 25.96 3.45 -0.69
CA MET A 75 26.27 2.75 -1.93
C MET A 75 25.15 2.89 -2.93
N ALA A 76 23.94 2.74 -2.41
CA ALA A 76 22.80 2.84 -3.29
C ALA A 76 22.66 4.24 -3.87
N ALA A 77 22.94 5.23 -3.08
CA ALA A 77 22.85 6.58 -3.56
C ALA A 77 23.82 6.83 -4.70
N SER A 78 25.01 6.31 -4.57
CA SER A 78 25.98 6.45 -5.63
C SER A 78 25.51 5.76 -6.88
N THR A 79 25.00 4.55 -6.71
CA THR A 79 24.54 3.79 -7.84
C THR A 79 23.35 4.44 -8.49
N ASP A 80 22.44 4.92 -7.69
CA ASP A 80 21.26 5.57 -8.20
C ASP A 80 21.62 6.82 -8.99
N ALA A 81 22.56 7.55 -8.50
CA ALA A 81 22.99 8.73 -9.20
C ALA A 81 23.51 8.36 -10.57
N ALA A 82 24.20 7.25 -10.64
CA ALA A 82 24.75 6.79 -11.89
C ALA A 82 23.67 6.27 -12.81
N SER A 83 22.72 5.56 -12.27
CA SER A 83 21.72 4.93 -13.09
C SER A 83 20.49 5.79 -13.27
N GLY A 84 20.31 6.74 -12.40
CA GLY A 84 19.13 7.56 -12.43
C GLY A 84 18.82 8.23 -13.73
N PRO A 85 19.73 8.88 -14.33
CA PRO A 85 19.46 9.58 -15.59
C PRO A 85 19.15 8.64 -16.72
#